data_1382e4e53bf235f716cbbedf1fde1475
#
_entry.id   1382e4e53bf235f716cbbedf1fde1475
#
_cell.length_a   1.000
_cell.length_b   1.000
_cell.length_c   1.000
_cell.angle_alpha   90.00
_cell.angle_beta   90.00
_cell.angle_gamma   90.00
#
_symmetry.space_group_name_H-M   'P 1'
#
loop_
_entity.id
_entity.type
_entity.pdbx_description
1 polymer ?
#
loop_
_entity_poly.entity_id
_entity_poly.type
_entity_poly.pdbx_seq_one_letter_code
_entity_poly.pdbx_strand_id
1 'polypeptide(L)'
;EEKIDLVKKIREMVKGIVKNMSAQYFYESPEELVEDLRVCAPAMEELADLVRLFAERFEEQKRAQNMIDFSDMEQYALRILTQKTENGFVPSKIAEEYQKQFEEIMIDEYQDSNLIQEAILTSVSGCRSGRYNIFMVGDVKQSIYRFRLSRPELFLEKFRTYNIEESKTQRIDLHKNFRSRKE
;
A
#
# COMPACT_ATOMS: atom_id res chain seq x y z
N GLU A 1 -21.81 -4.22 -41.02
CA GLU A 1 -22.42 -5.22 -40.12
C GLU A 1 -21.56 -5.41 -38.85
N GLU A 2 -20.27 -5.75 -38.94
CA GLU A 2 -19.37 -5.96 -37.75
C GLU A 2 -19.36 -4.80 -36.75
N LYS A 3 -19.29 -3.55 -37.22
CA LYS A 3 -19.30 -2.38 -36.34
C LYS A 3 -20.60 -2.20 -35.59
N ILE A 4 -21.73 -2.54 -36.20
CA ILE A 4 -23.04 -2.47 -35.58
C ILE A 4 -23.20 -3.54 -34.51
N ASP A 5 -22.67 -4.73 -34.74
CA ASP A 5 -22.71 -5.83 -33.78
C ASP A 5 -21.78 -5.56 -32.59
N LEU A 6 -20.61 -4.94 -32.80
CA LEU A 6 -19.74 -4.50 -31.75
C LEU A 6 -20.40 -3.44 -30.85
N VAL A 7 -21.04 -2.45 -31.44
CA VAL A 7 -21.79 -1.41 -30.70
C VAL A 7 -22.91 -2.01 -29.86
N LYS A 8 -23.67 -2.97 -30.42
CA LYS A 8 -24.71 -3.68 -29.66
C LYS A 8 -24.15 -4.44 -28.48
N LYS A 9 -23.04 -5.19 -28.65
CA LYS A 9 -22.37 -5.92 -27.55
C LYS A 9 -21.90 -4.98 -26.44
N ILE A 10 -21.26 -3.86 -26.79
CA ILE A 10 -20.82 -2.87 -25.81
C ILE A 10 -22.01 -2.27 -25.05
N ARG A 11 -23.10 -1.94 -25.76
CA ARG A 11 -24.31 -1.42 -25.13
C ARG A 11 -24.93 -2.40 -24.14
N GLU A 12 -25.05 -3.67 -24.48
CA GLU A 12 -25.59 -4.69 -23.58
C GLU A 12 -24.66 -4.93 -22.37
N MET A 13 -23.34 -4.91 -22.56
CA MET A 13 -22.38 -4.97 -21.46
C MET A 13 -22.54 -3.79 -20.50
N VAL A 14 -22.62 -2.56 -21.01
CA VAL A 14 -22.81 -1.35 -20.18
C VAL A 14 -24.16 -1.40 -19.44
N LYS A 15 -25.24 -1.81 -20.10
CA LYS A 15 -26.55 -2.00 -19.43
C LYS A 15 -26.47 -3.03 -18.31
N GLY A 16 -25.75 -4.15 -18.53
CA GLY A 16 -25.53 -5.17 -17.51
C GLY A 16 -24.80 -4.61 -16.28
N ILE A 17 -23.73 -3.83 -16.49
CA ILE A 17 -22.98 -3.17 -15.42
C ILE A 17 -23.88 -2.19 -14.66
N VAL A 18 -24.60 -1.30 -15.35
CA VAL A 18 -25.50 -0.32 -14.71
C VAL A 18 -26.60 -1.02 -13.91
N LYS A 19 -27.21 -2.10 -14.47
CA LYS A 19 -28.23 -2.86 -13.75
C LYS A 19 -27.69 -3.52 -12.49
N ASN A 20 -26.49 -4.09 -12.55
CA ASN A 20 -25.84 -4.70 -11.38
C ASN A 20 -25.50 -3.64 -10.33
N MET A 21 -24.95 -2.49 -10.74
CA MET A 21 -24.67 -1.38 -9.81
C MET A 21 -25.96 -0.86 -9.16
N SER A 22 -27.04 -0.71 -9.94
CA SER A 22 -28.34 -0.29 -9.39
C SER A 22 -28.89 -1.28 -8.38
N ALA A 23 -28.81 -2.58 -8.66
CA ALA A 23 -29.27 -3.60 -7.72
C ALA A 23 -28.42 -3.75 -6.47
N GLN A 24 -27.12 -3.41 -6.55
CA GLN A 24 -26.18 -3.58 -5.44
C GLN A 24 -26.10 -2.36 -4.54
N TYR A 25 -26.20 -1.15 -5.10
CA TYR A 25 -25.95 0.09 -4.38
C TYR A 25 -27.16 1.03 -4.29
N PHE A 26 -28.20 0.80 -5.09
CA PHE A 26 -29.42 1.63 -5.16
C PHE A 26 -30.65 0.75 -5.12
N TYR A 27 -30.68 -0.19 -4.16
CA TYR A 27 -31.79 -1.14 -3.98
C TYR A 27 -33.01 -0.49 -3.29
N GLU A 28 -32.82 0.66 -2.65
CA GLU A 28 -33.84 1.47 -1.99
C GLU A 28 -33.86 2.89 -2.55
N SER A 29 -34.85 3.68 -2.19
CA SER A 29 -34.89 5.10 -2.53
C SER A 29 -33.76 5.87 -1.83
N PRO A 30 -33.29 7.01 -2.38
CA PRO A 30 -32.32 7.85 -1.71
C PRO A 30 -32.75 8.30 -0.31
N GLU A 31 -34.05 8.52 -0.12
CA GLU A 31 -34.65 8.93 1.14
C GLU A 31 -34.57 7.83 2.20
N GLU A 32 -34.86 6.59 1.83
CA GLU A 32 -34.74 5.41 2.70
C GLU A 32 -33.28 5.16 3.09
N LEU A 33 -32.34 5.22 2.12
CA LEU A 33 -30.91 5.06 2.39
C LEU A 33 -30.37 6.14 3.36
N VAL A 34 -30.85 7.39 3.25
CA VAL A 34 -30.49 8.47 4.19
C VAL A 34 -31.04 8.21 5.57
N GLU A 35 -32.26 7.67 5.68
CA GLU A 35 -32.84 7.35 6.98
C GLU A 35 -32.09 6.19 7.66
N ASP A 36 -31.72 5.15 6.90
CA ASP A 36 -30.87 4.06 7.40
C ASP A 36 -29.53 4.57 7.94
N LEU A 37 -28.89 5.50 7.22
CA LEU A 37 -27.67 6.14 7.68
C LEU A 37 -27.89 6.93 8.99
N ARG A 38 -29.02 7.64 9.13
CA ARG A 38 -29.36 8.36 10.36
C ARG A 38 -29.55 7.42 11.55
N VAL A 39 -30.22 6.29 11.33
CA VAL A 39 -30.42 5.27 12.36
C VAL A 39 -29.10 4.63 12.79
N CYS A 40 -28.19 4.38 11.84
CA CYS A 40 -26.88 3.78 12.12
C CYS A 40 -25.85 4.77 12.68
N ALA A 41 -25.99 6.07 12.40
CA ALA A 41 -24.99 7.08 12.76
C ALA A 41 -24.63 7.09 14.25
N PRO A 42 -25.57 7.06 15.21
CA PRO A 42 -25.21 7.07 16.64
C PRO A 42 -24.36 5.89 17.07
N ALA A 43 -24.65 4.69 16.54
CA ALA A 43 -23.86 3.49 16.84
C ALA A 43 -22.45 3.57 16.22
N MET A 44 -22.33 4.14 15.04
CA MET A 44 -21.04 4.35 14.38
C MET A 44 -20.21 5.42 15.07
N GLU A 45 -20.82 6.50 15.54
CA GLU A 45 -20.17 7.54 16.33
C GLU A 45 -19.62 6.98 17.65
N GLU A 46 -20.44 6.24 18.38
CA GLU A 46 -20.02 5.58 19.64
C GLU A 46 -18.88 4.59 19.39
N LEU A 47 -18.96 3.79 18.31
CA LEU A 47 -17.88 2.88 17.93
C LEU A 47 -16.58 3.64 17.61
N ALA A 48 -16.66 4.75 16.90
CA ALA A 48 -15.50 5.58 16.61
C ALA A 48 -14.88 6.17 17.89
N ASP A 49 -15.69 6.60 18.83
CA ASP A 49 -15.22 7.13 20.13
C ASP A 49 -14.60 6.04 20.99
N LEU A 50 -15.17 4.84 21.03
CA LEU A 50 -14.58 3.68 21.70
C LEU A 50 -13.22 3.31 21.10
N VAL A 51 -13.08 3.33 19.77
CA VAL A 51 -11.79 3.06 19.09
C VAL A 51 -10.74 4.11 19.46
N ARG A 52 -11.12 5.40 19.50
CA ARG A 52 -10.21 6.47 19.92
C ARG A 52 -9.77 6.31 21.37
N LEU A 53 -10.74 6.08 22.27
CA LEU A 53 -10.45 5.86 23.69
C LEU A 53 -9.55 4.64 23.90
N PHE A 54 -9.82 3.54 23.20
CA PHE A 54 -8.96 2.36 23.24
C PHE A 54 -7.53 2.68 22.78
N ALA A 55 -7.36 3.38 21.66
CA ALA A 55 -6.05 3.76 21.15
C ALA A 55 -5.28 4.64 22.15
N GLU A 56 -5.93 5.62 22.77
CA GLU A 56 -5.31 6.47 23.80
C GLU A 56 -4.88 5.65 25.02
N ARG A 57 -5.75 4.80 25.56
CA ARG A 57 -5.45 3.95 26.71
C ARG A 57 -4.35 2.93 26.41
N PHE A 58 -4.35 2.36 25.23
CA PHE A 58 -3.32 1.42 24.79
C PHE A 58 -1.94 2.10 24.71
N GLU A 59 -1.89 3.30 24.14
CA GLU A 59 -0.68 4.12 24.08
C GLU A 59 -0.17 4.51 25.48
N GLU A 60 -1.07 4.94 26.39
CA GLU A 60 -0.73 5.24 27.79
C GLU A 60 -0.12 4.02 28.50
N GLN A 61 -0.69 2.84 28.32
CA GLN A 61 -0.20 1.60 28.92
C GLN A 61 1.16 1.20 28.37
N LYS A 62 1.38 1.31 27.06
CA LYS A 62 2.70 1.05 26.44
C LYS A 62 3.76 2.00 27.04
N ARG A 63 3.46 3.29 27.15
CA ARG A 63 4.37 4.29 27.76
C ARG A 63 4.67 4.00 29.23
N ALA A 64 3.65 3.65 30.02
CA ALA A 64 3.82 3.33 31.44
C ALA A 64 4.72 2.12 31.65
N GLN A 65 4.76 1.19 30.70
CA GLN A 65 5.60 -0.01 30.74
C GLN A 65 6.93 0.14 29.95
N ASN A 66 7.21 1.31 29.37
CA ASN A 66 8.34 1.55 28.45
C ASN A 66 8.42 0.50 27.32
N MET A 67 7.26 0.19 26.72
CA MET A 67 7.14 -0.78 25.64
C MET A 67 6.71 -0.10 24.35
N ILE A 68 7.18 -0.63 23.23
CA ILE A 68 6.73 -0.29 21.87
C ILE A 68 6.43 -1.58 21.12
N ASP A 69 5.47 -1.55 20.23
CA ASP A 69 5.20 -2.64 19.30
C ASP A 69 5.83 -2.38 17.91
N PHE A 70 5.71 -3.36 17.01
CA PHE A 70 6.28 -3.23 15.65
C PHE A 70 5.66 -2.08 14.86
N SER A 71 4.37 -1.81 15.06
CA SER A 71 3.68 -0.70 14.40
C SER A 71 4.21 0.65 14.91
N ASP A 72 4.49 0.75 16.21
CA ASP A 72 5.10 1.95 16.78
C ASP A 72 6.48 2.23 16.17
N MET A 73 7.30 1.18 15.98
CA MET A 73 8.62 1.33 15.37
C MET A 73 8.53 1.89 13.95
N GLU A 74 7.62 1.35 13.13
CA GLU A 74 7.37 1.86 11.78
C GLU A 74 6.88 3.32 11.80
N GLN A 75 5.92 3.65 12.68
CA GLN A 75 5.36 4.99 12.79
C GLN A 75 6.39 6.01 13.31
N TYR A 76 7.22 5.63 14.27
CA TYR A 76 8.28 6.51 14.76
C TYR A 76 9.38 6.72 13.72
N ALA A 77 9.78 5.66 13.02
CA ALA A 77 10.70 5.77 11.91
C ALA A 77 10.16 6.71 10.82
N LEU A 78 8.90 6.55 10.44
CA LEU A 78 8.24 7.43 9.46
C LEU A 78 8.26 8.90 9.93
N ARG A 79 7.91 9.18 11.18
CA ARG A 79 7.92 10.56 11.75
C ARG A 79 9.31 11.18 11.79
N ILE A 80 10.34 10.40 12.08
CA ILE A 80 11.73 10.86 12.14
C ILE A 80 12.27 11.11 10.73
N LEU A 81 11.99 10.21 9.80
CA LEU A 81 12.60 10.20 8.47
C LEU A 81 11.80 10.99 7.41
N THR A 82 10.56 11.40 7.73
CA THR A 82 9.74 12.14 6.79
C THR A 82 9.20 13.44 7.35
N GLN A 83 8.91 14.38 6.46
CA GLN A 83 8.12 15.58 6.74
C GLN A 83 6.87 15.57 5.88
N LYS A 84 5.72 15.85 6.49
CA LYS A 84 4.44 15.96 5.76
C LYS A 84 4.38 17.33 5.08
N THR A 85 4.09 17.33 3.79
CA THR A 85 3.85 18.51 2.99
C THR A 85 2.47 18.43 2.33
N GLU A 86 2.01 19.47 1.68
CA GLU A 86 0.76 19.47 0.91
C GLU A 86 0.77 18.42 -0.22
N ASN A 87 1.94 18.09 -0.76
CA ASN A 87 2.14 17.11 -1.83
C ASN A 87 2.54 15.70 -1.32
N GLY A 88 2.33 15.41 -0.02
CA GLY A 88 2.68 14.13 0.59
C GLY A 88 3.92 14.18 1.48
N PHE A 89 4.57 13.03 1.66
CA PHE A 89 5.77 12.93 2.48
C PHE A 89 7.04 13.23 1.68
N VAL A 90 7.94 14.01 2.29
CA VAL A 90 9.29 14.29 1.77
C VAL A 90 10.33 13.86 2.81
N PRO A 91 11.57 13.52 2.42
CA PRO A 91 12.64 13.21 3.36
C PRO A 91 12.88 14.33 4.36
N SER A 92 13.11 13.97 5.62
CA SER A 92 13.58 14.90 6.65
C SER A 92 15.09 15.15 6.51
N LYS A 93 15.63 16.12 7.24
CA LYS A 93 17.08 16.35 7.32
C LYS A 93 17.84 15.11 7.82
N ILE A 94 17.25 14.36 8.74
CA ILE A 94 17.83 13.11 9.24
C ILE A 94 17.88 12.06 8.12
N ALA A 95 16.81 11.94 7.33
CA ALA A 95 16.80 11.03 6.18
C ALA A 95 17.86 11.43 5.12
N GLU A 96 18.09 12.73 4.90
CA GLU A 96 19.14 13.22 4.00
C GLU A 96 20.55 12.83 4.47
N GLU A 97 20.78 12.73 5.78
CA GLU A 97 22.04 12.22 6.33
C GLU A 97 22.21 10.72 6.02
N TYR A 98 21.16 9.92 6.22
CA TYR A 98 21.17 8.51 5.83
C TYR A 98 21.33 8.31 4.32
N GLN A 99 20.74 9.17 3.49
CA GLN A 99 20.97 9.15 2.05
C GLN A 99 22.44 9.31 1.65
N LYS A 100 23.22 10.06 2.42
CA LYS A 100 24.67 10.22 2.21
C LYS A 100 25.48 9.03 2.72
N GLN A 101 24.98 8.38 3.78
CA GLN A 101 25.65 7.29 4.44
C GLN A 101 25.47 5.95 3.71
N PHE A 102 24.26 5.70 3.20
CA PHE A 102 23.95 4.43 2.55
C PHE A 102 24.37 4.45 1.08
N GLU A 103 25.35 3.63 0.74
CA GLU A 103 25.74 3.40 -0.65
C GLU A 103 24.70 2.57 -1.38
N GLU A 104 24.25 1.47 -0.76
CA GLU A 104 23.23 0.57 -1.28
C GLU A 104 22.22 0.21 -0.18
N ILE A 105 20.96 0.02 -0.56
CA ILE A 105 19.87 -0.44 0.29
C ILE A 105 19.33 -1.72 -0.32
N MET A 106 19.47 -2.83 0.40
CA MET A 106 19.04 -4.15 -0.05
C MET A 106 17.80 -4.59 0.72
N ILE A 107 16.77 -4.99 0.00
CA ILE A 107 15.47 -5.38 0.56
C ILE A 107 15.14 -6.77 0.07
N ASP A 108 14.92 -7.68 1.01
CA ASP A 108 14.43 -9.02 0.74
C ASP A 108 12.91 -9.10 0.97
N GLU A 109 12.25 -10.07 0.35
CA GLU A 109 10.80 -10.31 0.45
C GLU A 109 9.95 -9.04 0.19
N TYR A 110 10.39 -8.23 -0.79
CA TYR A 110 9.78 -6.93 -1.05
C TYR A 110 8.27 -6.99 -1.38
N GLN A 111 7.74 -8.14 -1.84
CA GLN A 111 6.30 -8.34 -2.06
C GLN A 111 5.47 -8.22 -0.79
N ASP A 112 6.09 -8.36 0.39
CA ASP A 112 5.40 -8.26 1.69
C ASP A 112 5.51 -6.86 2.32
N SER A 113 6.14 -5.91 1.64
CA SER A 113 6.27 -4.53 2.10
C SER A 113 4.92 -3.81 2.13
N ASN A 114 4.76 -2.91 3.11
CA ASN A 114 3.62 -2.02 3.22
C ASN A 114 3.97 -0.58 2.80
N LEU A 115 2.97 0.30 2.74
CA LEU A 115 3.15 1.71 2.31
C LEU A 115 4.05 2.51 3.26
N ILE A 116 4.06 2.19 4.56
CA ILE A 116 4.89 2.88 5.55
C ILE A 116 6.34 2.51 5.32
N GLN A 117 6.63 1.22 5.17
CA GLN A 117 7.96 0.71 4.86
C GLN A 117 8.48 1.28 3.54
N GLU A 118 7.65 1.32 2.49
CA GLU A 118 8.01 1.95 1.22
C GLU A 118 8.36 3.44 1.39
N ALA A 119 7.59 4.17 2.18
CA ALA A 119 7.85 5.59 2.46
C ALA A 119 9.17 5.78 3.24
N ILE A 120 9.47 4.93 4.21
CA ILE A 120 10.72 4.93 4.96
C ILE A 120 11.90 4.65 4.02
N LEU A 121 11.84 3.56 3.26
CA LEU A 121 12.89 3.14 2.33
C LEU A 121 13.18 4.21 1.26
N THR A 122 12.13 4.75 0.66
CA THR A 122 12.26 5.84 -0.32
C THR A 122 12.87 7.09 0.29
N SER A 123 12.57 7.37 1.57
CA SER A 123 13.08 8.57 2.24
C SER A 123 14.58 8.51 2.54
N VAL A 124 15.10 7.31 2.89
CA VAL A 124 16.54 7.11 3.16
C VAL A 124 17.35 6.77 1.92
N SER A 125 16.70 6.55 0.78
CA SER A 125 17.36 6.26 -0.50
C SER A 125 17.73 7.52 -1.26
N GLY A 126 18.69 7.40 -2.19
CA GLY A 126 19.07 8.46 -3.11
C GLY A 126 18.14 8.59 -4.33
N CYS A 127 17.05 7.84 -4.42
CA CYS A 127 16.21 7.79 -5.64
C CYS A 127 15.64 9.16 -6.04
N ARG A 128 15.24 9.98 -5.07
CA ARG A 128 14.72 11.33 -5.33
C ARG A 128 15.77 12.30 -5.87
N SER A 129 17.05 12.08 -5.53
CA SER A 129 18.18 12.85 -6.05
C SER A 129 18.78 12.26 -7.34
N GLY A 130 18.16 11.21 -7.88
CA GLY A 130 18.61 10.53 -9.11
C GLY A 130 19.70 9.48 -8.89
N ARG A 131 20.04 9.17 -7.64
CA ARG A 131 20.94 8.07 -7.29
C ARG A 131 20.11 6.83 -6.96
N TYR A 132 20.01 5.92 -7.90
CA TYR A 132 19.20 4.70 -7.78
C TYR A 132 20.00 3.62 -7.04
N ASN A 133 19.92 3.61 -5.72
CA ASN A 133 20.71 2.75 -4.83
C ASN A 133 19.84 1.74 -4.05
N ILE A 134 18.70 1.34 -4.59
CA ILE A 134 17.83 0.32 -3.97
C ILE A 134 17.90 -0.96 -4.80
N PHE A 135 18.22 -2.06 -4.14
CA PHE A 135 18.13 -3.42 -4.68
C PHE A 135 17.04 -4.19 -3.96
N MET A 136 16.05 -4.65 -4.70
CA MET A 136 14.85 -5.32 -4.15
C MET A 136 14.76 -6.73 -4.69
N VAL A 137 14.53 -7.71 -3.82
CA VAL A 137 14.27 -9.11 -4.18
C VAL A 137 12.89 -9.50 -3.68
N GLY A 138 12.16 -10.28 -4.47
CA GLY A 138 10.84 -10.75 -4.07
C GLY A 138 10.21 -11.67 -5.11
N ASP A 139 9.16 -12.36 -4.69
CA ASP A 139 8.30 -13.15 -5.54
C ASP A 139 6.83 -12.92 -5.18
N VAL A 140 6.11 -12.26 -6.04
CA VAL A 140 4.69 -11.93 -5.81
C VAL A 140 3.81 -13.17 -5.57
N LYS A 141 4.21 -14.34 -6.08
CA LYS A 141 3.48 -15.60 -5.85
C LYS A 141 3.59 -16.10 -4.41
N GLN A 142 4.60 -15.62 -3.67
CA GLN A 142 4.85 -15.95 -2.26
C GLN A 142 4.23 -14.91 -1.30
N SER A 143 3.56 -13.88 -1.80
CA SER A 143 2.89 -12.90 -0.95
C SER A 143 1.68 -13.51 -0.25
N ILE A 144 1.80 -13.71 1.07
CA ILE A 144 0.76 -14.28 1.93
C ILE A 144 0.38 -13.36 3.09
N TYR A 145 1.06 -12.22 3.26
CA TYR A 145 0.91 -11.33 4.42
C TYR A 145 -0.04 -10.15 4.18
N ARG A 146 -1.01 -10.28 3.27
CA ARG A 146 -2.00 -9.22 3.01
C ARG A 146 -2.78 -8.81 4.26
N PHE A 147 -3.01 -9.74 5.19
CA PHE A 147 -3.64 -9.45 6.49
C PHE A 147 -2.78 -8.56 7.41
N ARG A 148 -1.48 -8.40 7.12
CA ARG A 148 -0.56 -7.45 7.77
C ARG A 148 -0.37 -6.17 6.97
N LEU A 149 -1.34 -5.82 6.12
CA LEU A 149 -1.33 -4.64 5.26
C LEU A 149 -0.21 -4.64 4.20
N SER A 150 0.39 -5.80 3.89
CA SER A 150 1.32 -5.89 2.77
C SER A 150 0.65 -5.49 1.46
N ARG A 151 1.41 -4.86 0.59
CA ARG A 151 0.94 -4.30 -0.68
C ARG A 151 1.73 -4.88 -1.85
N PRO A 152 1.41 -6.10 -2.30
CA PRO A 152 2.07 -6.72 -3.45
C PRO A 152 2.02 -5.86 -4.70
N GLU A 153 1.08 -4.92 -4.76
CA GLU A 153 0.94 -3.96 -5.83
C GLU A 153 2.19 -3.09 -6.01
N LEU A 154 2.92 -2.78 -4.92
CA LEU A 154 4.19 -2.04 -4.96
C LEU A 154 5.25 -2.80 -5.76
N PHE A 155 5.35 -4.12 -5.54
CA PHE A 155 6.24 -4.98 -6.31
C PHE A 155 5.78 -5.08 -7.78
N LEU A 156 4.50 -5.31 -8.01
CA LEU A 156 3.93 -5.43 -9.36
C LEU A 156 4.09 -4.15 -10.19
N GLU A 157 4.00 -2.98 -9.59
CA GLU A 157 4.26 -1.70 -10.25
C GLU A 157 5.70 -1.65 -10.77
N LYS A 158 6.69 -1.95 -9.91
CA LYS A 158 8.09 -1.98 -10.29
C LYS A 158 8.36 -3.07 -11.32
N PHE A 159 7.76 -4.25 -11.17
CA PHE A 159 7.85 -5.33 -12.14
C PHE A 159 7.37 -4.95 -13.55
N ARG A 160 6.34 -4.10 -13.64
CA ARG A 160 5.77 -3.64 -14.92
C ARG A 160 6.53 -2.45 -15.51
N THR A 161 7.11 -1.60 -14.68
CA THR A 161 7.71 -0.34 -15.09
C THR A 161 9.22 -0.41 -15.29
N TYR A 162 9.92 -1.36 -14.63
CA TYR A 162 11.36 -1.53 -14.74
C TYR A 162 11.72 -2.28 -16.02
N ASN A 163 12.79 -1.84 -16.67
CA ASN A 163 13.27 -2.45 -17.91
C ASN A 163 14.05 -3.75 -17.66
N ILE A 164 13.97 -4.70 -18.61
CA ILE A 164 14.80 -5.91 -18.59
C ILE A 164 16.22 -5.58 -19.05
N GLU A 165 16.36 -4.63 -19.97
CA GLU A 165 17.66 -4.15 -20.44
C GLU A 165 18.34 -3.27 -19.40
N GLU A 166 19.64 -3.16 -19.48
CA GLU A 166 20.44 -2.32 -18.58
C GLU A 166 19.95 -0.87 -18.58
N SER A 167 19.55 -0.41 -17.41
CA SER A 167 19.00 0.92 -17.20
C SER A 167 19.11 1.32 -15.72
N LYS A 168 18.76 2.58 -15.40
CA LYS A 168 18.72 3.08 -14.02
C LYS A 168 17.71 2.34 -13.14
N THR A 169 16.67 1.75 -13.75
CA THR A 169 15.66 0.94 -13.09
C THR A 169 15.56 -0.38 -13.83
N GLN A 170 16.41 -1.34 -13.45
CA GLN A 170 16.52 -2.62 -14.12
C GLN A 170 15.79 -3.71 -13.37
N ARG A 171 15.09 -4.60 -14.11
CA ARG A 171 14.48 -5.82 -13.61
C ARG A 171 15.32 -7.03 -14.04
N ILE A 172 15.61 -7.92 -13.10
CA ILE A 172 16.29 -9.18 -13.32
C ILE A 172 15.35 -10.32 -12.95
N ASP A 173 15.00 -11.16 -13.92
CA ASP A 173 14.10 -12.30 -13.71
C ASP A 173 14.92 -13.56 -13.43
N LEU A 174 14.72 -14.18 -12.25
CA LEU A 174 15.34 -15.43 -11.86
C LEU A 174 14.45 -16.61 -12.26
N HIS A 175 14.91 -17.47 -13.15
CA HIS A 175 14.12 -18.58 -13.71
C HIS A 175 14.47 -19.95 -13.13
N LYS A 176 15.54 -20.06 -12.34
CA LYS A 176 16.00 -21.34 -11.81
C LYS A 176 15.79 -21.43 -10.30
N ASN A 177 15.17 -22.52 -9.87
CA ASN A 177 15.05 -22.88 -8.47
C ASN A 177 16.19 -23.84 -8.10
N PHE A 178 17.04 -23.45 -7.15
CA PHE A 178 18.16 -24.27 -6.65
C PHE A 178 17.89 -24.83 -5.25
N ARG A 179 16.79 -24.44 -4.60
CA ARG A 179 16.43 -24.86 -3.22
C ARG A 179 15.71 -26.20 -3.21
N SER A 180 14.80 -26.43 -4.15
CA SER A 180 14.00 -27.66 -4.22
C SER A 180 14.69 -28.72 -5.10
N ARG A 181 14.53 -29.99 -4.72
CA ARG A 181 14.95 -31.09 -5.59
C ARG A 181 14.08 -31.14 -6.84
N LYS A 182 14.64 -31.58 -7.97
CA LYS A 182 13.85 -31.97 -9.13
C LYS A 182 13.07 -33.22 -8.76
N GLU A 183 11.76 -33.20 -8.91
CA GLU A 183 10.94 -34.40 -8.92
C GLU A 183 11.15 -35.17 -10.20
#